data_b7bc9424261c2f247f3eb2a6608b0b26
#
_entry.id   b7bc9424261c2f247f3eb2a6608b0b26
#
_cell.length_a   1.000
_cell.length_b   1.000
_cell.length_c   1.000
_cell.angle_alpha   90.00
_cell.angle_beta   90.00
_cell.angle_gamma   90.00
#
_symmetry.space_group_name_H-M   'P 1'
#
loop_
_entity.id
_entity.type
_entity.pdbx_description
1 polymer ?
#
loop_
_entity_poly.entity_id
_entity_poly.type
_entity_poly.pdbx_seq_one_letter_code
_entity_poly.pdbx_strand_id
1 'polypeptide(L)'
;MAHPSTQVLAVLDWELSTLGDPLADAAYGCMAHYFPSTEVMLSGLADLDLPALGIPTDTEYMEQYCANMAIPSIADRWNFYLAFGFFRMAAILQGVYKRSLEGQAHFR
;
A
#
# COMPACT_ATOMS: atom_id res chain seq x y z
N MET A 1 -32.02 -0.24 -8.34
CA MET A 1 -30.96 -0.98 -7.62
C MET A 1 -29.65 -0.85 -8.39
N ALA A 2 -28.64 -0.41 -7.72
CA ALA A 2 -27.35 -0.23 -8.37
C ALA A 2 -26.63 -1.56 -8.50
N HIS A 3 -25.97 -1.77 -9.61
CA HIS A 3 -25.12 -2.92 -9.79
C HIS A 3 -23.73 -2.61 -9.26
N PRO A 4 -23.00 -3.63 -8.80
CA PRO A 4 -21.60 -3.42 -8.55
C PRO A 4 -20.93 -2.91 -9.83
N SER A 5 -20.20 -1.84 -9.71
CA SER A 5 -19.48 -1.24 -10.84
C SER A 5 -18.01 -1.63 -10.77
N THR A 6 -17.41 -1.81 -11.94
CA THR A 6 -15.96 -1.98 -12.01
C THR A 6 -15.24 -0.64 -12.05
N GLN A 7 -15.99 0.45 -11.99
CA GLN A 7 -15.43 1.80 -12.02
C GLN A 7 -15.41 2.40 -10.63
N VAL A 8 -14.32 3.09 -10.34
CA VAL A 8 -14.24 3.90 -9.12
C VAL A 8 -15.01 5.18 -9.37
N LEU A 9 -16.00 5.45 -8.54
CA LEU A 9 -16.85 6.64 -8.68
C LEU A 9 -16.30 7.83 -7.90
N ALA A 10 -15.64 7.59 -6.78
CA ALA A 10 -15.10 8.65 -5.94
C ALA A 10 -14.00 8.10 -5.05
N VAL A 11 -13.13 8.98 -4.63
CA VAL A 11 -12.14 8.70 -3.60
C VAL A 11 -12.48 9.57 -2.41
N LEU A 12 -12.59 8.95 -1.23
CA LEU A 12 -13.05 9.61 -0.02
C LEU A 12 -11.89 9.81 0.94
N ASP A 13 -12.16 10.56 2.02
CA ASP A 13 -11.24 10.69 3.14
C ASP A 13 -9.95 11.42 2.78
N TRP A 14 -10.12 12.63 2.24
CA TRP A 14 -9.01 13.44 1.77
C TRP A 14 -8.31 14.26 2.85
N GLU A 15 -8.77 14.20 4.10
CA GLU A 15 -8.35 15.17 5.13
C GLU A 15 -6.87 15.12 5.46
N LEU A 16 -6.24 13.95 5.27
CA LEU A 16 -4.80 13.80 5.52
C LEU A 16 -3.97 13.76 4.23
N SER A 17 -4.60 14.08 3.10
CA SER A 17 -3.90 14.02 1.82
C SER A 17 -3.01 15.24 1.63
N THR A 18 -1.92 15.06 0.90
CA THR A 18 -1.00 16.13 0.53
C THR A 18 -0.57 15.93 -0.91
N LEU A 19 0.03 16.96 -1.47
CA LEU A 19 0.70 16.83 -2.76
C LEU A 19 2.09 16.26 -2.53
N GLY A 20 2.50 15.35 -3.39
CA GLY A 20 3.79 14.73 -3.25
C GLY A 20 4.10 13.83 -4.43
N ASP A 21 5.08 12.95 -4.25
CA ASP A 21 5.47 12.00 -5.29
C ASP A 21 4.46 10.85 -5.32
N PRO A 22 3.67 10.73 -6.40
CA PRO A 22 2.65 9.67 -6.48
C PRO A 22 3.26 8.28 -6.52
N LEU A 23 4.52 8.15 -6.94
CA LEU A 23 5.19 6.85 -6.97
C LEU A 23 5.46 6.32 -5.57
N ALA A 24 5.71 7.21 -4.62
CA ALA A 24 5.86 6.81 -3.22
C ALA A 24 4.56 6.22 -2.68
N ASP A 25 3.42 6.81 -3.04
CA ASP A 25 2.12 6.29 -2.62
C ASP A 25 1.80 4.95 -3.29
N ALA A 26 2.12 4.81 -4.57
CA ALA A 26 1.91 3.55 -5.27
C ALA A 26 2.73 2.44 -4.64
N ALA A 27 3.99 2.72 -4.30
CA ALA A 27 4.86 1.74 -3.66
C ALA A 27 4.35 1.38 -2.26
N TYR A 28 3.87 2.35 -1.52
CA TYR A 28 3.31 2.09 -0.19
C TYR A 28 2.09 1.16 -0.29
N GLY A 29 1.27 1.35 -1.32
CA GLY A 29 0.12 0.48 -1.58
C GLY A 29 0.52 -0.94 -1.94
N CYS A 30 1.72 -1.14 -2.49
CA CYS A 30 2.22 -2.47 -2.84
C CYS A 30 2.79 -3.24 -1.67
N MET A 31 2.87 -2.65 -0.49
CA MET A 31 3.51 -3.31 0.64
C MET A 31 2.78 -4.57 1.08
N ALA A 32 1.48 -4.64 0.82
CA ALA A 32 0.71 -5.84 1.12
C ALA A 32 1.26 -7.08 0.40
N HIS A 33 1.95 -6.91 -0.71
CA HIS A 33 2.54 -8.04 -1.44
C HIS A 33 3.67 -8.72 -0.66
N TYR A 34 4.17 -8.09 0.40
CA TYR A 34 5.33 -8.57 1.15
C TYR A 34 4.98 -9.12 2.52
N PHE A 35 3.71 -9.06 2.92
CA PHE A 35 3.26 -9.57 4.22
C PHE A 35 2.42 -10.82 4.02
N PRO A 36 2.56 -11.84 4.89
CA PRO A 36 1.73 -13.05 4.79
C PRO A 36 0.28 -12.75 5.15
N SER A 37 -0.62 -13.55 4.58
CA SER A 37 -2.05 -13.38 4.83
C SER A 37 -2.45 -13.76 6.26
N THR A 38 -1.60 -14.51 6.94
CA THR A 38 -1.87 -14.96 8.30
C THR A 38 -1.44 -13.98 9.37
N GLU A 39 -0.77 -12.89 8.98
CA GLU A 39 -0.35 -11.88 9.94
C GLU A 39 -1.55 -11.09 10.44
N VAL A 40 -1.67 -10.95 11.76
CA VAL A 40 -2.86 -10.33 12.36
C VAL A 40 -2.87 -8.83 12.13
N MET A 41 -1.71 -8.17 12.30
CA MET A 41 -1.65 -6.71 12.23
C MET A 41 -1.38 -6.19 10.82
N LEU A 42 -0.60 -6.92 10.05
CA LEU A 42 -0.18 -6.51 8.71
C LEU A 42 -0.49 -7.62 7.72
N SER A 43 -1.74 -8.04 7.70
CA SER A 43 -2.19 -9.06 6.80
C SER A 43 -1.95 -8.66 5.34
N GLY A 44 -1.43 -9.58 4.54
CA GLY A 44 -1.05 -9.29 3.18
C GLY A 44 -1.22 -10.47 2.24
N LEU A 45 -0.47 -10.44 1.14
CA LEU A 45 -0.68 -11.31 0.00
C LEU A 45 0.54 -12.17 -0.35
N ALA A 46 1.61 -12.12 0.46
CA ALA A 46 2.89 -12.72 0.07
C ALA A 46 2.82 -14.23 -0.14
N ASP A 47 1.94 -14.91 0.58
CA ASP A 47 1.81 -16.37 0.54
C ASP A 47 0.67 -16.84 -0.36
N LEU A 48 0.03 -15.94 -1.10
CA LEU A 48 -1.11 -16.29 -1.94
C LEU A 48 -0.69 -16.47 -3.40
N ASP A 49 -1.47 -17.25 -4.12
CA ASP A 49 -1.30 -17.43 -5.56
C ASP A 49 -2.01 -16.28 -6.27
N LEU A 50 -1.31 -15.20 -6.51
CA LEU A 50 -1.90 -14.00 -7.08
C LEU A 50 -2.48 -14.22 -8.47
N PRO A 51 -1.81 -14.93 -9.39
CA PRO A 51 -2.41 -15.17 -10.70
C PRO A 51 -3.73 -15.91 -10.62
N ALA A 52 -3.84 -16.88 -9.71
CA ALA A 52 -5.09 -17.62 -9.55
C ALA A 52 -6.21 -16.74 -9.02
N LEU A 53 -5.87 -15.71 -8.25
CA LEU A 53 -6.84 -14.78 -7.68
C LEU A 53 -7.13 -13.60 -8.59
N GLY A 54 -6.43 -13.47 -9.70
CA GLY A 54 -6.60 -12.34 -10.59
C GLY A 54 -5.99 -11.05 -10.05
N ILE A 55 -5.02 -11.16 -9.14
CA ILE A 55 -4.36 -10.01 -8.53
C ILE A 55 -2.99 -9.83 -9.19
N PRO A 56 -2.64 -8.63 -9.66
CA PRO A 56 -1.32 -8.41 -10.25
C PRO A 56 -0.22 -8.48 -9.21
N THR A 57 0.98 -8.85 -9.66
CA THR A 57 2.17 -8.74 -8.81
C THR A 57 2.49 -7.26 -8.59
N ASP A 58 3.39 -6.99 -7.64
CA ASP A 58 3.79 -5.61 -7.37
C ASP A 58 4.46 -4.96 -8.58
N THR A 59 5.28 -5.69 -9.32
CA THR A 59 5.90 -5.14 -10.53
C THR A 59 4.88 -4.91 -11.64
N GLU A 60 3.92 -5.81 -11.81
CA GLU A 60 2.83 -5.60 -12.75
C GLU A 60 2.00 -4.39 -12.38
N TYR A 61 1.71 -4.23 -11.10
CA TYR A 61 0.97 -3.07 -10.61
C TYR A 61 1.73 -1.78 -10.90
N MET A 62 3.03 -1.76 -10.61
CA MET A 62 3.87 -0.58 -10.84
C MET A 62 3.90 -0.21 -12.32
N GLU A 63 4.09 -1.19 -13.20
CA GLU A 63 4.13 -0.92 -14.62
C GLU A 63 2.80 -0.41 -15.16
N GLN A 64 1.71 -0.97 -14.70
CA GLN A 64 0.39 -0.52 -15.09
C GLN A 64 0.11 0.90 -14.57
N TYR A 65 0.53 1.19 -13.35
CA TYR A 65 0.39 2.52 -12.78
C TYR A 65 1.16 3.56 -13.60
N CYS A 66 2.40 3.25 -13.95
CA CYS A 66 3.21 4.15 -14.77
C CYS A 66 2.57 4.38 -16.13
N ALA A 67 2.06 3.32 -16.77
CA ALA A 67 1.40 3.46 -18.05
C ALA A 67 0.15 4.34 -17.95
N ASN A 68 -0.66 4.11 -16.92
CA ASN A 68 -1.89 4.88 -16.74
C ASN A 68 -1.62 6.36 -16.45
N MET A 69 -0.51 6.65 -15.77
CA MET A 69 -0.13 8.02 -15.46
C MET A 69 0.73 8.66 -16.55
N ALA A 70 1.00 7.93 -17.62
CA ALA A 70 1.82 8.40 -18.74
C ALA A 70 3.23 8.83 -18.29
N ILE A 71 3.83 8.07 -17.40
CA ILE A 71 5.20 8.29 -16.94
C ILE A 71 6.06 7.08 -17.30
N PRO A 72 7.38 7.29 -17.47
CA PRO A 72 8.26 6.17 -17.77
C PRO A 72 8.30 5.15 -16.65
N SER A 73 8.59 3.89 -17.00
CA SER A 73 8.76 2.85 -16.02
C SER A 73 9.88 3.21 -15.04
N ILE A 74 9.67 2.87 -13.77
CA ILE A 74 10.67 3.11 -12.71
C ILE A 74 11.23 1.79 -12.18
N ALA A 75 11.21 0.75 -13.00
CA ALA A 75 11.66 -0.56 -12.56
C ALA A 75 13.06 -0.52 -11.95
N ASP A 76 13.94 0.33 -12.47
CA ASP A 76 15.31 0.49 -11.97
C ASP A 76 15.38 1.20 -10.62
N ARG A 77 14.30 1.89 -10.21
CA ARG A 77 14.24 2.61 -8.94
C ARG A 77 13.16 2.06 -8.01
N TRP A 78 12.51 0.98 -8.41
CA TRP A 78 11.38 0.44 -7.65
C TRP A 78 11.78 0.05 -6.23
N ASN A 79 12.97 -0.54 -6.08
CA ASN A 79 13.44 -0.94 -4.76
C ASN A 79 13.67 0.25 -3.83
N PHE A 80 14.05 1.40 -4.37
CA PHE A 80 14.16 2.61 -3.57
C PHE A 80 12.81 3.02 -3.01
N TYR A 81 11.79 3.01 -3.85
CA TYR A 81 10.43 3.39 -3.40
C TYR A 81 9.86 2.38 -2.40
N LEU A 82 10.12 1.10 -2.61
CA LEU A 82 9.71 0.08 -1.65
C LEU A 82 10.41 0.27 -0.31
N ALA A 83 11.71 0.50 -0.33
CA ALA A 83 12.47 0.73 0.90
C ALA A 83 11.96 1.95 1.65
N PHE A 84 11.63 3.01 0.94
CA PHE A 84 11.05 4.21 1.55
C PHE A 84 9.70 3.89 2.18
N GLY A 85 8.87 3.10 1.49
CA GLY A 85 7.57 2.66 2.03
C GLY A 85 7.72 1.83 3.29
N PHE A 86 8.67 0.90 3.32
CA PHE A 86 8.92 0.09 4.52
C PHE A 86 9.41 0.95 5.68
N PHE A 87 10.29 1.91 5.41
CA PHE A 87 10.75 2.85 6.43
C PHE A 87 9.58 3.64 7.00
N ARG A 88 8.72 4.13 6.13
CA ARG A 88 7.54 4.91 6.53
C ARG A 88 6.61 4.07 7.40
N MET A 89 6.36 2.83 7.03
CA MET A 89 5.53 1.94 7.82
C MET A 89 6.15 1.65 9.17
N ALA A 90 7.46 1.41 9.22
CA ALA A 90 8.16 1.16 10.47
C ALA A 90 8.04 2.37 11.41
N ALA A 91 8.15 3.58 10.87
CA ALA A 91 8.00 4.79 11.67
C ALA A 91 6.59 4.92 12.24
N ILE A 92 5.58 4.61 11.45
CA ILE A 92 4.19 4.65 11.91
C ILE A 92 3.96 3.63 13.02
N LEU A 93 4.45 2.41 12.84
CA LEU A 93 4.29 1.37 13.86
C LEU A 93 5.04 1.70 15.14
N GLN A 94 6.22 2.31 15.02
CA GLN A 94 6.96 2.75 16.19
C GLN A 94 6.17 3.80 16.98
N GLY A 95 5.51 4.73 16.29
CA GLY A 95 4.67 5.72 16.93
C GLY A 95 3.48 5.10 17.67
N VAL A 96 2.84 4.10 17.05
CA VAL A 96 1.75 3.38 17.69
C VAL A 96 2.23 2.64 18.93
N TYR A 97 3.38 1.98 18.85
CA TYR A 97 3.96 1.25 19.96
C TYR A 97 4.29 2.18 21.12
N LYS A 98 4.87 3.34 20.82
CA LYS A 98 5.19 4.33 21.86
C LYS A 98 3.93 4.81 22.58
N ARG A 99 2.87 5.10 21.86
CA ARG A 99 1.62 5.53 22.46
C ARG A 99 1.03 4.44 23.34
N SER A 100 1.16 3.19 22.94
CA SER A 100 0.71 2.06 23.74
C SER A 100 1.46 1.98 25.07
N LEU A 101 2.78 2.16 25.02
CA LEU A 101 3.60 2.15 26.25
C LEU A 101 3.26 3.30 27.19
N GLU A 102 2.84 4.43 26.63
CA GLU A 102 2.47 5.60 27.43
C GLU A 102 1.05 5.54 27.95
N GLY A 103 0.35 4.45 27.70
CA GLY A 103 -1.00 4.26 28.19
C GLY A 103 -2.05 5.10 27.47
N GLN A 104 -1.74 5.60 26.29
CA GLN A 104 -2.67 6.42 25.52
C GLN A 104 -3.55 5.60 24.61
N ALA A 105 -3.24 4.34 24.43
CA ALA A 105 -4.04 3.42 23.65
C ALA A 105 -4.91 2.61 24.58
N HIS A 106 -6.04 3.17 24.99
CA HIS A 106 -6.87 2.57 26.02
C HIS A 106 -7.97 1.68 25.51
N PHE A 107 -8.06 1.53 24.24
CA PHE A 107 -9.08 0.67 23.68
C PHE A 107 -8.63 -0.76 23.81
N ARG A 108 -8.74 -1.24 24.91
CA ARG A 108 -8.41 -2.65 25.10
C ARG A 108 -9.59 -3.51 24.76
#